data_87632311cdd7ddf75669038639b331cc
#
_entry.id   87632311cdd7ddf75669038639b331cc
#
_cell.length_a   1.000
_cell.length_b   1.000
_cell.length_c   1.000
_cell.angle_alpha   90.00
_cell.angle_beta   90.00
_cell.angle_gamma   90.00
#
_symmetry.space_group_name_H-M   'P 1'
#
loop_
_entity.id
_entity.type
_entity.pdbx_description
1 polymer ?
#
loop_
_entity_poly.entity_id
_entity_poly.type
_entity_poly.pdbx_seq_one_letter_code
_entity_poly.pdbx_strand_id
1 'polypeptide(L)'
;MKLLNKLLLVSTLVASSHVLFAQLDPWWAATDTIDSVELQNTATADSIIQYAKSFIGIPYVWAGNSPDSGFDCSGFICYVYKAFNITLPRTSMQQFDAGIPIPYVEAKPGDLILFAGPDNGPGNPGHVGIVLAYEEEKGFSFIHTSSPESGGVRISNEKSEAYYNKRFLEIRRVIGDN
;
A
#
# COMPACT_ATOMS: atom_id res chain seq x y z
N MET A 1 -76.81 31.80 51.24
CA MET A 1 -76.42 32.83 50.24
C MET A 1 -74.90 32.77 50.04
N LYS A 2 -74.44 32.67 48.81
CA LYS A 2 -73.06 32.58 48.27
C LYS A 2 -72.57 31.17 47.98
N LEU A 3 -72.77 30.80 46.70
CA LEU A 3 -72.19 29.67 46.02
C LEU A 3 -70.69 29.97 45.80
N LEU A 4 -69.81 29.04 46.17
CA LEU A 4 -68.39 29.06 45.79
C LEU A 4 -68.20 28.04 44.69
N ASN A 5 -67.99 28.51 43.50
CA ASN A 5 -67.54 27.68 42.37
C ASN A 5 -66.12 27.16 42.58
N LYS A 6 -65.97 25.84 42.68
CA LYS A 6 -64.63 25.20 42.58
C LYS A 6 -64.33 24.89 41.14
N LEU A 7 -63.42 25.66 40.57
CA LEU A 7 -62.84 25.39 39.26
C LEU A 7 -61.82 24.25 39.45
N LEU A 8 -62.09 23.09 38.89
CA LEU A 8 -61.14 21.98 38.75
C LEU A 8 -60.28 22.23 37.57
N LEU A 9 -59.01 22.57 37.78
CA LEU A 9 -57.97 22.56 36.77
C LEU A 9 -57.54 21.13 36.50
N VAL A 10 -57.94 20.59 35.36
CA VAL A 10 -57.42 19.34 34.84
C VAL A 10 -56.14 19.66 34.07
N SER A 11 -54.98 19.42 34.66
CA SER A 11 -53.71 19.46 33.98
C SER A 11 -53.53 18.22 33.13
N THR A 12 -53.71 18.33 31.82
CA THR A 12 -53.38 17.28 30.87
C THR A 12 -51.85 17.24 30.72
N LEU A 13 -51.24 16.18 31.25
CA LEU A 13 -49.86 15.83 31.04
C LEU A 13 -49.72 15.32 29.59
N VAL A 14 -49.25 16.14 28.69
CA VAL A 14 -48.85 15.69 27.34
C VAL A 14 -47.49 15.05 27.46
N ALA A 15 -47.47 13.72 27.56
CA ALA A 15 -46.25 12.94 27.41
C ALA A 15 -45.80 13.03 25.94
N SER A 16 -44.84 13.90 25.64
CA SER A 16 -44.16 13.93 24.36
C SER A 16 -43.26 12.69 24.28
N SER A 17 -43.76 11.67 23.60
CA SER A 17 -42.94 10.53 23.15
C SER A 17 -41.97 11.05 22.06
N HIS A 18 -40.77 11.46 22.46
CA HIS A 18 -39.69 11.58 21.52
C HIS A 18 -39.33 10.19 21.04
N VAL A 19 -39.89 9.80 19.89
CA VAL A 19 -39.41 8.67 19.12
C VAL A 19 -38.04 9.07 18.64
N LEU A 20 -36.99 8.49 19.23
CA LEU A 20 -35.66 8.54 18.68
C LEU A 20 -35.69 7.77 17.34
N PHE A 21 -35.90 8.48 16.26
CA PHE A 21 -35.56 7.98 14.96
C PHE A 21 -34.02 7.84 14.97
N ALA A 22 -33.53 6.62 15.18
CA ALA A 22 -32.19 6.28 14.81
C ALA A 22 -32.09 6.56 13.32
N GLN A 23 -31.42 7.64 12.98
CA GLN A 23 -31.07 7.99 11.62
C GLN A 23 -30.12 6.91 11.14
N LEU A 24 -30.67 5.89 10.47
CA LEU A 24 -29.86 4.94 9.71
C LEU A 24 -29.27 5.76 8.57
N ASP A 25 -27.96 5.98 8.61
CA ASP A 25 -27.27 6.63 7.52
C ASP A 25 -27.59 5.87 6.23
N PRO A 26 -28.02 6.56 5.18
CA PRO A 26 -28.37 5.87 3.95
C PRO A 26 -27.14 5.12 3.42
N TRP A 27 -27.34 3.92 2.90
CA TRP A 27 -26.28 3.03 2.38
C TRP A 27 -25.33 3.70 1.38
N TRP A 28 -25.73 4.81 0.77
CA TRP A 28 -24.89 5.60 -0.12
C TRP A 28 -23.94 6.55 0.65
N ALA A 29 -24.19 6.86 1.92
CA ALA A 29 -23.27 7.69 2.74
C ALA A 29 -22.03 6.93 3.22
N ALA A 30 -22.08 5.59 3.17
CA ALA A 30 -20.92 4.76 3.51
C ALA A 30 -19.90 4.63 2.36
N THR A 31 -20.25 5.03 1.14
CA THR A 31 -19.35 4.95 -0.02
C THR A 31 -18.33 6.08 -0.06
N ASP A 32 -18.67 7.27 0.46
CA ASP A 32 -17.80 8.44 0.35
C ASP A 32 -16.53 8.33 1.22
N THR A 33 -16.59 7.60 2.34
CA THR A 33 -15.43 7.41 3.22
C THR A 33 -14.46 6.35 2.70
N ILE A 34 -14.98 5.29 2.05
CA ILE A 34 -14.16 4.23 1.46
C ILE A 34 -13.43 4.77 0.23
N ASP A 35 -14.13 5.52 -0.63
CA ASP A 35 -13.54 6.12 -1.82
C ASP A 35 -12.44 7.16 -1.48
N SER A 36 -12.62 7.94 -0.41
CA SER A 36 -11.63 8.95 -0.03
C SER A 36 -10.36 8.34 0.57
N VAL A 37 -10.46 7.26 1.34
CA VAL A 37 -9.31 6.54 1.90
C VAL A 37 -8.56 5.79 0.79
N GLU A 38 -9.28 5.10 -0.09
CA GLU A 38 -8.68 4.40 -1.23
C GLU A 38 -7.99 5.40 -2.18
N LEU A 39 -8.61 6.57 -2.45
CA LEU A 39 -8.01 7.61 -3.29
C LEU A 39 -6.73 8.20 -2.68
N GLN A 40 -6.66 8.40 -1.36
CA GLN A 40 -5.47 8.90 -0.67
C GLN A 40 -4.33 7.87 -0.71
N ASN A 41 -4.62 6.60 -0.49
CA ASN A 41 -3.64 5.52 -0.58
C ASN A 41 -3.13 5.35 -2.02
N THR A 42 -4.00 5.43 -3.00
CA THR A 42 -3.63 5.37 -4.42
C THR A 42 -2.74 6.56 -4.80
N ALA A 43 -3.07 7.77 -4.37
CA ALA A 43 -2.26 8.96 -4.61
C ALA A 43 -0.85 8.83 -4.01
N THR A 44 -0.71 8.22 -2.82
CA THR A 44 0.61 7.97 -2.20
C THR A 44 1.40 6.93 -2.99
N ALA A 45 0.78 5.83 -3.40
CA ALA A 45 1.42 4.81 -4.22
C ALA A 45 1.87 5.35 -5.58
N ASP A 46 1.02 6.13 -6.24
CA ASP A 46 1.35 6.77 -7.51
C ASP A 46 2.54 7.73 -7.38
N SER A 47 2.59 8.51 -6.31
CA SER A 47 3.70 9.42 -6.04
C SER A 47 5.01 8.67 -5.83
N ILE A 48 5.00 7.57 -5.06
CA ILE A 48 6.14 6.68 -4.86
C ILE A 48 6.62 6.09 -6.20
N ILE A 49 5.69 5.60 -7.01
CA ILE A 49 5.98 5.01 -8.31
C ILE A 49 6.57 6.04 -9.28
N GLN A 50 6.01 7.24 -9.36
CA GLN A 50 6.53 8.31 -10.22
C GLN A 50 7.95 8.72 -9.77
N TYR A 51 8.19 8.83 -8.48
CA TYR A 51 9.51 9.11 -7.94
C TYR A 51 10.49 7.97 -8.25
N ALA A 52 10.09 6.72 -8.06
CA ALA A 52 10.91 5.56 -8.42
C ALA A 52 11.29 5.56 -9.91
N LYS A 53 10.34 5.86 -10.81
CA LYS A 53 10.57 5.93 -12.25
C LYS A 53 11.56 7.01 -12.67
N SER A 54 11.72 8.09 -11.89
CA SER A 54 12.70 9.14 -12.21
C SER A 54 14.15 8.67 -12.12
N PHE A 55 14.42 7.51 -11.52
CA PHE A 55 15.74 6.91 -11.38
C PHE A 55 16.05 5.84 -12.44
N ILE A 56 15.17 5.58 -13.41
CA ILE A 56 15.42 4.59 -14.47
C ILE A 56 16.73 4.92 -15.18
N GLY A 57 17.60 3.90 -15.31
CA GLY A 57 18.91 4.02 -15.92
C GLY A 57 20.05 4.29 -14.93
N ILE A 58 19.77 4.61 -13.65
CA ILE A 58 20.82 4.69 -12.62
C ILE A 58 21.47 3.30 -12.48
N PRO A 59 22.81 3.20 -12.52
CA PRO A 59 23.50 1.92 -12.55
C PRO A 59 23.35 1.13 -11.25
N TYR A 60 23.43 -0.20 -11.37
CA TYR A 60 23.59 -1.08 -10.20
C TYR A 60 24.99 -0.92 -9.60
N VAL A 61 25.03 -0.74 -8.31
CA VAL A 61 26.27 -0.77 -7.51
C VAL A 61 26.01 -1.57 -6.26
N TRP A 62 26.82 -2.59 -5.99
CA TRP A 62 26.71 -3.37 -4.76
C TRP A 62 26.81 -2.47 -3.52
N ALA A 63 25.86 -2.64 -2.58
CA ALA A 63 25.68 -1.80 -1.40
C ALA A 63 25.36 -0.32 -1.70
N GLY A 64 25.11 0.06 -2.96
CA GLY A 64 24.73 1.42 -3.35
C GLY A 64 23.37 1.81 -2.80
N ASN A 65 23.20 3.10 -2.45
CA ASN A 65 22.01 3.60 -1.78
C ASN A 65 21.65 5.06 -2.13
N SER A 66 22.24 5.60 -3.19
CA SER A 66 21.97 6.97 -3.65
C SER A 66 22.06 7.06 -5.18
N PRO A 67 21.40 8.05 -5.82
CA PRO A 67 21.51 8.23 -7.27
C PRO A 67 22.92 8.59 -7.72
N ASP A 68 23.74 9.23 -6.88
CA ASP A 68 25.10 9.64 -7.20
C ASP A 68 26.07 8.45 -7.22
N SER A 69 25.87 7.47 -6.35
CA SER A 69 26.73 6.30 -6.21
C SER A 69 26.21 5.07 -6.96
N GLY A 70 24.96 5.08 -7.41
CA GLY A 70 24.21 3.91 -7.88
C GLY A 70 23.46 3.21 -6.76
N PHE A 71 22.67 2.21 -7.13
CA PHE A 71 21.81 1.46 -6.19
C PHE A 71 22.05 -0.05 -6.27
N ASP A 72 21.97 -0.74 -5.12
CA ASP A 72 21.53 -2.13 -5.14
C ASP A 72 20.00 -2.20 -5.00
N CYS A 73 19.43 -3.42 -5.08
CA CYS A 73 17.97 -3.59 -5.09
C CYS A 73 17.29 -3.02 -3.85
N SER A 74 17.75 -3.38 -2.66
CA SER A 74 17.16 -2.93 -1.39
C SER A 74 17.52 -1.48 -1.04
N GLY A 75 18.69 -1.00 -1.44
CA GLY A 75 19.09 0.40 -1.31
C GLY A 75 18.22 1.34 -2.13
N PHE A 76 17.84 0.94 -3.35
CA PHE A 76 16.88 1.65 -4.17
C PHE A 76 15.52 1.76 -3.46
N ILE A 77 15.00 0.65 -2.94
CA ILE A 77 13.74 0.63 -2.19
C ILE A 77 13.82 1.56 -0.97
N CYS A 78 14.87 1.45 -0.14
CA CYS A 78 15.05 2.34 1.00
C CYS A 78 15.07 3.82 0.60
N TYR A 79 15.75 4.16 -0.49
CA TYR A 79 15.88 5.53 -0.95
C TYR A 79 14.53 6.11 -1.39
N VAL A 80 13.78 5.34 -2.20
CA VAL A 80 12.46 5.75 -2.71
C VAL A 80 11.47 5.95 -1.57
N TYR A 81 11.30 4.96 -0.70
CA TYR A 81 10.30 5.01 0.38
C TYR A 81 10.63 6.04 1.46
N LYS A 82 11.92 6.28 1.73
CA LYS A 82 12.37 7.31 2.67
C LYS A 82 11.91 8.72 2.26
N ALA A 83 11.82 9.03 0.98
CA ALA A 83 11.32 10.30 0.49
C ALA A 83 9.84 10.56 0.86
N PHE A 84 9.12 9.50 1.21
CA PHE A 84 7.71 9.52 1.66
C PHE A 84 7.56 9.20 3.15
N ASN A 85 8.62 9.38 3.95
CA ASN A 85 8.67 9.11 5.39
C ASN A 85 8.44 7.64 5.79
N ILE A 86 8.60 6.69 4.86
CA ILE A 86 8.53 5.26 5.13
C ILE A 86 9.96 4.73 5.27
N THR A 87 10.33 4.34 6.49
CA THR A 87 11.67 3.78 6.77
C THR A 87 11.64 2.26 6.65
N LEU A 88 12.45 1.73 5.75
CA LEU A 88 12.58 0.29 5.51
C LEU A 88 13.96 -0.22 5.90
N PRO A 89 14.08 -1.50 6.31
CA PRO A 89 15.35 -2.15 6.59
C PRO A 89 16.27 -2.16 5.36
N ARG A 90 17.59 -2.17 5.60
CA ARG A 90 18.58 -1.99 4.51
C ARG A 90 18.68 -3.17 3.55
N THR A 91 18.40 -4.39 3.98
CA THR A 91 18.60 -5.58 3.16
C THR A 91 17.28 -6.17 2.67
N SER A 92 17.28 -6.81 1.48
CA SER A 92 16.11 -7.50 0.94
C SER A 92 15.59 -8.61 1.87
N MET A 93 16.48 -9.29 2.58
CA MET A 93 16.11 -10.28 3.59
C MET A 93 15.29 -9.67 4.73
N GLN A 94 15.71 -8.53 5.26
CA GLN A 94 14.97 -7.83 6.32
C GLN A 94 13.69 -7.16 5.78
N GLN A 95 13.67 -6.73 4.52
CA GLN A 95 12.47 -6.18 3.87
C GLN A 95 11.40 -7.25 3.63
N PHE A 96 11.79 -8.52 3.57
CA PHE A 96 10.87 -9.65 3.54
C PHE A 96 9.99 -9.74 4.80
N ASP A 97 10.48 -9.27 5.94
CA ASP A 97 9.74 -9.21 7.20
C ASP A 97 9.07 -7.84 7.44
N ALA A 98 9.23 -6.88 6.52
CA ALA A 98 8.63 -5.54 6.66
C ALA A 98 7.15 -5.51 6.26
N GLY A 99 6.35 -4.70 6.95
CA GLY A 99 4.93 -4.55 6.64
C GLY A 99 4.12 -5.83 6.84
N ILE A 100 3.07 -6.00 6.04
CA ILE A 100 2.19 -7.17 6.10
C ILE A 100 2.29 -8.00 4.81
N PRO A 101 2.24 -9.35 4.89
CA PRO A 101 2.18 -10.19 3.71
C PRO A 101 0.83 -10.01 3.00
N ILE A 102 0.85 -9.89 1.67
CA ILE A 102 -0.33 -9.71 0.85
C ILE A 102 -0.50 -10.91 -0.09
N PRO A 103 -1.70 -11.54 -0.13
CA PRO A 103 -2.01 -12.55 -1.13
C PRO A 103 -1.75 -12.00 -2.55
N TYR A 104 -1.23 -12.86 -3.44
CA TYR A 104 -0.86 -12.48 -4.81
C TYR A 104 -1.98 -11.72 -5.54
N VAL A 105 -3.25 -12.16 -5.37
CA VAL A 105 -4.43 -11.56 -6.03
C VAL A 105 -4.88 -10.22 -5.43
N GLU A 106 -4.35 -9.84 -4.26
CA GLU A 106 -4.67 -8.61 -3.54
C GLU A 106 -3.55 -7.56 -3.65
N ALA A 107 -2.49 -7.89 -4.38
CA ALA A 107 -1.36 -6.98 -4.54
C ALA A 107 -1.77 -5.73 -5.33
N LYS A 108 -1.27 -4.58 -4.87
CA LYS A 108 -1.58 -3.25 -5.42
C LYS A 108 -0.29 -2.54 -5.84
N PRO A 109 -0.37 -1.54 -6.73
CA PRO A 109 0.75 -0.64 -7.00
C PRO A 109 1.33 -0.07 -5.71
N GLY A 110 2.66 -0.03 -5.62
CA GLY A 110 3.37 0.41 -4.41
C GLY A 110 3.63 -0.69 -3.37
N ASP A 111 3.12 -1.92 -3.53
CA ASP A 111 3.56 -3.04 -2.71
C ASP A 111 4.99 -3.46 -3.08
N LEU A 112 5.73 -4.05 -2.15
CA LEU A 112 7.02 -4.68 -2.44
C LEU A 112 6.79 -6.08 -3.02
N ILE A 113 7.52 -6.40 -4.08
CA ILE A 113 7.60 -7.76 -4.64
C ILE A 113 8.97 -8.34 -4.36
N LEU A 114 9.01 -9.54 -3.77
CA LEU A 114 10.24 -10.16 -3.30
C LEU A 114 10.53 -11.48 -4.02
N PHE A 115 11.81 -11.70 -4.26
CA PHE A 115 12.31 -12.86 -4.99
C PHE A 115 13.48 -13.51 -4.26
N ALA A 116 13.66 -14.81 -4.45
CA ALA A 116 14.85 -15.52 -4.02
C ALA A 116 16.09 -14.94 -4.73
N GLY A 117 17.17 -14.81 -4.00
CA GLY A 117 18.46 -14.41 -4.56
C GLY A 117 19.08 -15.52 -5.39
N PRO A 118 19.98 -15.17 -6.36
CA PRO A 118 20.66 -16.18 -7.17
C PRO A 118 21.50 -17.15 -6.33
N ASP A 119 22.12 -16.66 -5.26
CA ASP A 119 23.07 -17.39 -4.44
C ASP A 119 22.53 -17.78 -3.04
N ASN A 120 21.31 -17.35 -2.69
CA ASN A 120 20.76 -17.54 -1.35
C ASN A 120 20.03 -18.89 -1.15
N GLY A 121 19.95 -19.69 -2.21
CA GLY A 121 19.16 -20.93 -2.21
C GLY A 121 17.64 -20.70 -2.34
N PRO A 122 16.87 -21.76 -2.60
CA PRO A 122 15.42 -21.67 -2.73
C PRO A 122 14.76 -21.10 -1.46
N GLY A 123 13.85 -20.16 -1.63
CA GLY A 123 13.07 -19.59 -0.53
C GLY A 123 13.76 -18.47 0.27
N ASN A 124 15.05 -18.21 0.07
CA ASN A 124 15.73 -17.14 0.80
C ASN A 124 15.69 -15.82 0.02
N PRO A 125 15.12 -14.74 0.61
CA PRO A 125 15.00 -13.45 -0.06
C PRO A 125 16.38 -12.87 -0.42
N GLY A 126 16.51 -12.42 -1.66
CA GLY A 126 17.76 -11.82 -2.15
C GLY A 126 17.55 -10.72 -3.16
N HIS A 127 16.29 -10.47 -3.53
CA HIS A 127 15.93 -9.40 -4.46
C HIS A 127 14.56 -8.82 -4.16
N VAL A 128 14.37 -7.53 -4.49
CA VAL A 128 13.15 -6.79 -4.20
C VAL A 128 12.89 -5.73 -5.28
N GLY A 129 11.61 -5.46 -5.53
CA GLY A 129 11.11 -4.40 -6.40
C GLY A 129 9.85 -3.76 -5.86
N ILE A 130 9.33 -2.76 -6.56
CA ILE A 130 8.05 -2.08 -6.29
C ILE A 130 7.06 -2.49 -7.38
N VAL A 131 5.91 -3.02 -6.99
CA VAL A 131 4.81 -3.35 -7.91
C VAL A 131 4.31 -2.09 -8.60
N LEU A 132 4.13 -2.15 -9.92
CA LEU A 132 3.60 -1.05 -10.73
C LEU A 132 2.18 -1.34 -11.22
N ALA A 133 1.95 -2.53 -11.75
CA ALA A 133 0.68 -2.97 -12.30
C ALA A 133 0.63 -4.50 -12.40
N TYR A 134 -0.55 -5.05 -12.60
CA TYR A 134 -0.76 -6.46 -12.90
C TYR A 134 -1.37 -6.62 -14.30
N GLU A 135 -0.81 -7.54 -15.07
CA GLU A 135 -1.35 -8.00 -16.36
C GLU A 135 -1.45 -9.52 -16.33
N GLU A 136 -2.59 -10.09 -16.70
CA GLU A 136 -2.87 -11.53 -16.55
C GLU A 136 -1.82 -12.42 -17.21
N GLU A 137 -1.36 -12.06 -18.41
CA GLU A 137 -0.37 -12.84 -19.18
C GLU A 137 1.07 -12.60 -18.72
N LYS A 138 1.39 -11.39 -18.24
CA LYS A 138 2.76 -10.99 -17.86
C LYS A 138 3.03 -11.01 -16.36
N GLY A 139 1.98 -11.20 -15.53
CA GLY A 139 2.06 -11.05 -14.10
C GLY A 139 2.28 -9.61 -13.68
N PHE A 140 2.95 -9.39 -12.55
CA PHE A 140 3.29 -8.06 -12.10
C PHE A 140 4.39 -7.44 -12.93
N SER A 141 4.16 -6.19 -13.40
CA SER A 141 5.25 -5.30 -13.75
C SER A 141 5.76 -4.63 -12.48
N PHE A 142 7.08 -4.54 -12.35
CA PHE A 142 7.71 -3.96 -11.16
C PHE A 142 8.98 -3.19 -11.53
N ILE A 143 9.28 -2.14 -10.75
CA ILE A 143 10.52 -1.39 -10.88
C ILE A 143 11.51 -1.84 -9.80
N HIS A 144 12.74 -2.04 -10.19
CA HIS A 144 13.81 -2.55 -9.33
C HIS A 144 15.18 -2.14 -9.86
N THR A 145 16.24 -2.39 -9.11
CA THR A 145 17.60 -2.28 -9.61
C THR A 145 18.12 -3.68 -9.96
N SER A 146 18.35 -3.91 -11.24
CA SER A 146 18.85 -5.17 -11.77
C SER A 146 20.38 -5.23 -11.73
N SER A 147 20.96 -6.42 -11.94
CA SER A 147 22.41 -6.61 -11.98
C SER A 147 23.12 -5.68 -12.98
N PRO A 148 24.46 -5.50 -12.87
CA PRO A 148 25.22 -4.62 -13.76
C PRO A 148 24.98 -4.93 -15.24
N GLU A 149 24.90 -6.21 -15.60
CA GLU A 149 24.69 -6.66 -16.97
C GLU A 149 23.31 -6.30 -17.53
N SER A 150 22.35 -6.06 -16.63
CA SER A 150 20.95 -5.79 -16.99
C SER A 150 20.58 -4.30 -16.93
N GLY A 151 21.53 -3.39 -16.63
CA GLY A 151 21.37 -1.94 -16.83
C GLY A 151 20.85 -1.15 -15.64
N GLY A 152 20.91 -1.65 -14.41
CA GLY A 152 20.55 -0.88 -13.19
C GLY A 152 19.05 -0.75 -12.97
N VAL A 153 18.56 0.46 -12.63
CA VAL A 153 17.13 0.71 -12.35
C VAL A 153 16.32 0.54 -13.64
N ARG A 154 15.38 -0.41 -13.62
CA ARG A 154 14.55 -0.77 -14.77
C ARG A 154 13.20 -1.33 -14.36
N ILE A 155 12.31 -1.51 -15.35
CA ILE A 155 11.05 -2.22 -15.18
C ILE A 155 11.19 -3.63 -15.77
N SER A 156 10.71 -4.62 -15.04
CA SER A 156 10.63 -6.03 -15.43
C SER A 156 9.22 -6.57 -15.23
N ASN A 157 8.95 -7.76 -15.78
CA ASN A 157 7.67 -8.46 -15.59
C ASN A 157 7.90 -9.83 -14.97
N GLU A 158 7.14 -10.13 -13.94
CA GLU A 158 7.33 -11.31 -13.11
C GLU A 158 7.13 -12.61 -13.90
N LYS A 159 6.00 -12.80 -14.59
CA LYS A 159 5.71 -14.04 -15.32
C LYS A 159 6.45 -14.14 -16.66
N SER A 160 6.61 -13.05 -17.40
CA SER A 160 7.22 -13.09 -18.74
C SER A 160 8.74 -13.24 -18.70
N GLU A 161 9.39 -12.84 -17.62
CA GLU A 161 10.83 -13.05 -17.43
C GLU A 161 11.07 -14.30 -16.57
N ALA A 162 11.46 -15.41 -17.19
CA ALA A 162 11.62 -16.72 -16.52
C ALA A 162 12.53 -16.68 -15.28
N TYR A 163 13.44 -15.71 -15.22
CA TYR A 163 14.30 -15.49 -14.06
C TYR A 163 13.47 -15.12 -12.82
N TYR A 164 12.52 -14.17 -12.95
CA TYR A 164 11.69 -13.71 -11.83
C TYR A 164 10.56 -14.67 -11.52
N ASN A 165 9.92 -15.23 -12.54
CA ASN A 165 8.86 -16.22 -12.38
C ASN A 165 9.26 -17.39 -11.46
N LYS A 166 10.46 -17.93 -11.67
CA LYS A 166 10.98 -19.06 -10.87
C LYS A 166 11.42 -18.68 -9.46
N ARG A 167 11.60 -17.38 -9.18
CA ARG A 167 12.15 -16.87 -7.92
C ARG A 167 11.16 -16.08 -7.10
N PHE A 168 9.96 -15.86 -7.60
CA PHE A 168 8.92 -15.17 -6.84
C PHE A 168 8.72 -15.82 -5.46
N LEU A 169 8.67 -15.01 -4.41
CA LEU A 169 8.44 -15.46 -3.04
C LEU A 169 7.12 -14.93 -2.51
N GLU A 170 7.00 -13.61 -2.39
CA GLU A 170 5.79 -12.99 -1.87
C GLU A 170 5.68 -11.49 -2.17
N ILE A 171 4.55 -10.92 -1.78
CA ILE A 171 4.24 -9.50 -1.83
C ILE A 171 4.14 -8.95 -0.39
N ARG A 172 4.67 -7.76 -0.15
CA ARG A 172 4.58 -7.06 1.14
C ARG A 172 4.00 -5.66 0.98
N ARG A 173 3.02 -5.32 1.79
CA ARG A 173 2.50 -3.95 1.87
C ARG A 173 3.16 -3.22 3.01
N VAL A 174 3.84 -2.13 2.67
CA VAL A 174 4.55 -1.24 3.60
C VAL A 174 3.95 0.16 3.64
N ILE A 175 3.05 0.46 2.71
CA ILE A 175 2.20 1.65 2.74
C ILE A 175 1.01 1.29 3.61
N GLY A 176 0.99 1.79 4.85
CA GLY A 176 -0.10 1.54 5.79
C GLY A 176 -1.07 2.71 5.84
N ASP A 177 -2.29 2.41 6.27
CA ASP A 177 -3.23 3.41 6.73
C ASP A 177 -2.67 3.98 8.06
N ASN A 178 -2.20 5.22 8.04
CA ASN A 178 -1.87 5.99 9.26
C ASN A 178 -3.11 6.70 9.76
#